data_b104e93ee1af308e20106f77aabba6e9
#
_entry.id   b104e93ee1af308e20106f77aabba6e9
#
_cell.length_a   1.000
_cell.length_b   1.000
_cell.length_c   1.000
_cell.angle_alpha   90.00
_cell.angle_beta   90.00
_cell.angle_gamma   90.00
#
_symmetry.space_group_name_H-M   'P 1'
#
loop_
_entity.id
_entity.type
_entity.pdbx_description
1 polymer ?
#
loop_
_entity_poly.entity_id
_entity_poly.type
_entity_poly.pdbx_seq_one_letter_code
_entity_poly.pdbx_strand_id
1 'polypeptide(L)'
;CHGKLGRGDGNKEFRKDDWGFPIRIRNVTHPWKIKAGSEVEDIYMRFTSGISGTPMPSFVKTLNEEDRWNLANYIKSLQHQLTSHLALQAKPVAGELPETPGDAAWDSAAPMDVRLAGQVVAPPRWQNPSIEMVTVQALFNETDIAFRLTWDDPFKDVTHDQSQAFDPTEISKVGGFNSYVEA
;
A
#
# COMPACT_ATOMS: atom_id res chain seq x y z
N CYS A 1 0.50 15.41 -5.27
CA CYS A 1 0.73 14.09 -5.87
C CYS A 1 0.50 12.97 -4.86
N HIS A 2 1.23 12.95 -3.74
CA HIS A 2 1.15 11.83 -2.76
C HIS A 2 -0.14 11.80 -1.92
N GLY A 3 -1.00 12.82 -2.04
CA GLY A 3 -2.22 12.92 -1.26
C GLY A 3 -2.00 13.49 0.13
N LYS A 4 -3.10 13.83 0.80
CA LYS A 4 -3.09 14.49 2.11
C LYS A 4 -2.45 13.64 3.22
N LEU A 5 -2.59 12.32 3.11
CA LEU A 5 -2.04 11.35 4.06
C LEU A 5 -0.84 10.57 3.51
N GLY A 6 -0.27 10.99 2.38
CA GLY A 6 0.89 10.33 1.78
C GLY A 6 0.61 8.97 1.12
N ARG A 7 -0.65 8.60 0.91
CA ARG A 7 -1.06 7.28 0.38
C ARG A 7 -0.87 7.10 -1.12
N GLY A 8 -0.48 8.14 -1.86
CA GLY A 8 -0.34 8.10 -3.31
C GLY A 8 -1.63 8.43 -4.07
N ASP A 9 -2.67 8.84 -3.36
CA ASP A 9 -4.04 9.09 -3.83
C ASP A 9 -4.32 10.56 -4.18
N GLY A 10 -3.30 11.41 -4.22
CA GLY A 10 -3.45 12.84 -4.47
C GLY A 10 -3.80 13.20 -5.93
N ASN A 11 -3.64 12.28 -6.86
CA ASN A 11 -4.05 12.42 -8.26
C ASN A 11 -4.81 11.18 -8.69
N LYS A 12 -5.97 11.36 -9.30
CA LYS A 12 -6.77 10.28 -9.87
C LYS A 12 -6.20 9.72 -11.16
N GLU A 13 -5.43 10.52 -11.88
CA GLU A 13 -4.84 10.14 -13.17
C GLU A 13 -3.39 9.69 -12.98
N PHE A 14 -3.02 8.66 -13.74
CA PHE A 14 -1.63 8.23 -13.82
C PHE A 14 -0.78 9.34 -14.46
N ARG A 15 0.31 9.69 -13.79
CA ARG A 15 1.37 10.47 -14.43
C ARG A 15 2.18 9.57 -15.34
N LYS A 16 2.85 10.18 -16.31
CA LYS A 16 3.79 9.46 -17.20
C LYS A 16 5.22 9.77 -16.78
N ASP A 17 6.07 8.78 -16.92
CA ASP A 17 7.52 8.96 -16.83
C ASP A 17 8.06 9.63 -18.11
N ASP A 18 9.38 9.87 -18.16
CA ASP A 18 10.03 10.54 -19.29
C ASP A 18 9.98 9.71 -20.59
N TRP A 19 9.69 8.42 -20.50
CA TRP A 19 9.52 7.51 -21.65
C TRP A 19 8.06 7.32 -22.06
N GLY A 20 7.12 8.00 -21.38
CA GLY A 20 5.71 7.98 -21.70
C GLY A 20 4.92 6.86 -21.02
N PHE A 21 5.54 6.05 -20.17
CA PHE A 21 4.85 4.99 -19.44
C PHE A 21 4.12 5.54 -18.23
N PRO A 22 2.92 5.01 -17.92
CA PRO A 22 2.18 5.41 -16.73
C PRO A 22 2.94 5.00 -15.48
N ILE A 23 3.05 5.93 -14.54
CA ILE A 23 3.70 5.70 -13.25
C ILE A 23 2.73 5.98 -12.11
N ARG A 24 2.64 5.05 -11.18
CA ARG A 24 1.87 5.24 -9.96
C ARG A 24 2.64 6.11 -8.96
N ILE A 25 1.93 7.03 -8.35
CA ILE A 25 2.47 7.82 -7.25
C ILE A 25 2.67 6.89 -6.06
N ARG A 26 3.87 6.95 -5.48
CA ARG A 26 4.25 6.06 -4.38
C ARG A 26 3.44 6.40 -3.13
N ASN A 27 2.93 5.36 -2.47
CA ASN A 27 2.47 5.45 -1.08
C ASN A 27 3.71 5.58 -0.17
N VAL A 28 3.88 6.75 0.46
CA VAL A 28 5.04 7.03 1.32
C VAL A 28 4.82 6.60 2.76
N THR A 29 3.63 6.11 3.11
CA THR A 29 3.37 5.50 4.41
C THR A 29 3.96 4.09 4.52
N HIS A 30 4.40 3.51 3.41
CA HIS A 30 5.01 2.20 3.32
C HIS A 30 6.54 2.32 3.23
N PRO A 31 7.29 2.27 4.36
CA PRO A 31 8.73 2.49 4.38
C PRO A 31 9.51 1.52 3.48
N TRP A 32 9.05 0.28 3.35
CA TRP A 32 9.66 -0.75 2.50
C TRP A 32 9.52 -0.48 0.99
N LYS A 33 8.71 0.50 0.60
CA LYS A 33 8.53 0.92 -0.79
C LYS A 33 9.37 2.14 -1.17
N ILE A 34 9.98 2.80 -0.21
CA ILE A 34 10.82 3.96 -0.48
C ILE A 34 12.18 3.47 -0.99
N LYS A 35 12.49 3.82 -2.23
CA LYS A 35 13.79 3.46 -2.83
C LYS A 35 14.92 4.19 -2.12
N ALA A 36 16.02 3.47 -1.88
CA ALA A 36 17.24 3.94 -1.23
C ALA A 36 17.15 4.22 0.28
N GLY A 37 16.09 3.75 0.92
CA GLY A 37 15.93 3.85 2.37
C GLY A 37 14.74 4.68 2.81
N SER A 38 14.37 4.52 4.06
CA SER A 38 13.19 5.14 4.66
C SER A 38 13.50 5.95 5.92
N GLU A 39 14.79 6.15 6.21
CA GLU A 39 15.20 7.03 7.28
C GLU A 39 15.03 8.51 6.86
N VAL A 40 15.04 9.40 7.83
CA VAL A 40 14.75 10.82 7.59
C VAL A 40 15.70 11.42 6.55
N GLU A 41 16.98 11.05 6.62
CA GLU A 41 18.03 11.50 5.71
C GLU A 41 17.80 10.97 4.28
N ASP A 42 17.39 9.71 4.14
CA ASP A 42 17.10 9.09 2.85
C ASP A 42 15.91 9.80 2.16
N ILE A 43 14.87 10.06 2.94
CA ILE A 43 13.68 10.78 2.49
C ILE A 43 14.06 12.20 2.07
N TYR A 44 14.84 12.92 2.90
CA TYR A 44 15.32 14.25 2.62
C TYR A 44 16.10 14.33 1.31
N MET A 45 17.06 13.43 1.13
CA MET A 45 17.87 13.37 -0.09
C MET A 45 17.02 13.07 -1.32
N ARG A 46 16.00 12.21 -1.19
CA ARG A 46 15.16 11.77 -2.30
C ARG A 46 14.38 12.91 -2.96
N PHE A 47 13.67 13.71 -2.18
CA PHE A 47 12.92 14.83 -2.78
C PHE A 47 13.78 16.09 -2.96
N THR A 48 14.89 16.22 -2.24
CA THR A 48 15.85 17.30 -2.50
C THR A 48 16.44 17.14 -3.91
N SER A 49 16.91 15.95 -4.27
CA SER A 49 17.45 15.68 -5.60
C SER A 49 16.37 15.49 -6.69
N GLY A 50 15.17 15.06 -6.29
CA GLY A 50 14.17 14.53 -7.21
C GLY A 50 14.52 13.11 -7.68
N ILE A 51 13.72 12.57 -8.58
CA ILE A 51 13.91 11.22 -9.16
C ILE A 51 13.91 11.35 -10.67
N SER A 52 15.11 11.26 -11.28
CA SER A 52 15.28 11.33 -12.72
C SER A 52 14.41 10.31 -13.44
N GLY A 53 13.83 10.69 -14.57
CA GLY A 53 12.94 9.85 -15.36
C GLY A 53 11.51 9.80 -14.84
N THR A 54 11.20 10.50 -13.75
CA THR A 54 9.87 10.49 -13.15
C THR A 54 9.28 11.89 -12.97
N PRO A 55 7.96 12.02 -12.80
CA PRO A 55 7.32 13.31 -12.51
C PRO A 55 7.68 13.94 -11.16
N MET A 56 8.57 13.34 -10.36
CA MET A 56 8.98 13.87 -9.07
C MET A 56 10.18 14.80 -9.23
N PRO A 57 9.97 16.14 -9.21
CA PRO A 57 11.05 17.09 -9.42
C PRO A 57 11.95 17.22 -8.19
N SER A 58 13.10 17.88 -8.37
CA SER A 58 13.91 18.37 -7.26
C SER A 58 13.21 19.54 -6.56
N PHE A 59 13.19 19.52 -5.24
CA PHE A 59 12.61 20.59 -4.42
C PHE A 59 13.65 21.57 -3.85
N VAL A 60 14.90 21.43 -4.23
CA VAL A 60 16.00 22.30 -3.74
C VAL A 60 15.78 23.79 -4.01
N LYS A 61 15.07 24.11 -5.12
CA LYS A 61 14.80 25.51 -5.49
C LYS A 61 13.46 26.04 -4.97
N THR A 62 12.58 25.17 -4.50
CA THR A 62 11.21 25.52 -4.10
C THR A 62 11.01 25.52 -2.60
N LEU A 63 11.80 24.75 -1.87
CA LEU A 63 11.77 24.66 -0.41
C LEU A 63 13.14 25.01 0.15
N ASN A 64 13.18 25.81 1.22
CA ASN A 64 14.40 26.02 1.98
C ASN A 64 14.85 24.75 2.72
N GLU A 65 16.01 24.77 3.34
CA GLU A 65 16.58 23.59 3.99
C GLU A 65 15.73 23.12 5.18
N GLU A 66 15.29 24.06 6.00
CA GLU A 66 14.47 23.78 7.18
C GLU A 66 13.13 23.13 6.79
N ASP A 67 12.43 23.67 5.79
CA ASP A 67 11.18 23.12 5.29
C ASP A 67 11.37 21.72 4.73
N ARG A 68 12.50 21.45 4.08
CA ARG A 68 12.83 20.11 3.58
C ARG A 68 13.03 19.11 4.72
N TRP A 69 13.71 19.48 5.78
CA TRP A 69 13.86 18.63 6.96
C TRP A 69 12.52 18.40 7.67
N ASN A 70 11.70 19.44 7.81
CA ASN A 70 10.37 19.33 8.39
C ASN A 70 9.48 18.39 7.57
N LEU A 71 9.54 18.47 6.23
CA LEU A 71 8.81 17.58 5.35
C LEU A 71 9.31 16.13 5.46
N ALA A 72 10.63 15.91 5.57
CA ALA A 72 11.19 14.57 5.76
C ALA A 72 10.71 13.93 7.06
N ASN A 73 10.75 14.68 8.16
CA ASN A 73 10.24 14.24 9.45
C ASN A 73 8.74 13.96 9.42
N TYR A 74 7.96 14.80 8.75
CA TYR A 74 6.54 14.57 8.56
C TYR A 74 6.27 13.28 7.78
N ILE A 75 6.95 13.04 6.67
CA ILE A 75 6.82 11.78 5.92
C ILE A 75 7.21 10.59 6.80
N LYS A 76 8.28 10.70 7.58
CA LYS A 76 8.69 9.65 8.54
C LYS A 76 7.60 9.36 9.55
N SER A 77 6.91 10.39 10.06
CA SER A 77 5.82 10.22 11.03
C SER A 77 4.57 9.53 10.44
N LEU A 78 4.40 9.58 9.12
CA LEU A 78 3.29 8.89 8.44
C LEU A 78 3.58 7.41 8.18
N GLN A 79 4.84 6.98 8.37
CA GLN A 79 5.22 5.61 8.03
C GLN A 79 4.62 4.59 8.98
N HIS A 80 4.05 3.55 8.39
CA HIS A 80 3.54 2.41 9.13
C HIS A 80 4.69 1.65 9.81
N GLN A 81 4.55 1.44 11.12
CA GLN A 81 5.46 0.58 11.87
C GLN A 81 5.00 -0.86 11.68
N LEU A 82 5.81 -1.65 10.97
CA LEU A 82 5.48 -3.06 10.75
C LEU A 82 5.48 -3.83 12.08
N THR A 83 4.37 -4.46 12.36
CA THR A 83 4.24 -5.44 13.43
C THR A 83 4.51 -6.84 12.84
N SER A 84 5.79 -7.17 12.69
CA SER A 84 6.23 -8.42 12.10
C SER A 84 6.44 -9.46 13.20
N HIS A 85 5.58 -10.47 13.23
CA HIS A 85 5.70 -11.66 14.06
C HIS A 85 5.84 -12.90 13.16
N LEU A 86 6.50 -13.95 13.69
CA LEU A 86 6.62 -15.23 12.96
C LEU A 86 5.32 -16.04 12.99
N ALA A 87 4.40 -15.70 13.91
CA ALA A 87 3.13 -16.38 14.06
C ALA A 87 2.06 -15.40 14.55
N LEU A 88 0.85 -15.55 14.03
CA LEU A 88 -0.33 -14.85 14.50
C LEU A 88 -0.75 -15.45 15.86
N GLN A 89 -0.88 -14.61 16.86
CA GLN A 89 -1.37 -15.00 18.18
C GLN A 89 -2.86 -14.68 18.30
N ALA A 90 -3.69 -15.72 18.31
CA ALA A 90 -5.10 -15.56 18.62
C ALA A 90 -5.29 -15.32 20.13
N LYS A 91 -6.18 -14.38 20.47
CA LYS A 91 -6.49 -14.04 21.86
C LYS A 91 -7.82 -14.65 22.29
N PRO A 92 -7.92 -15.28 23.50
CA PRO A 92 -9.18 -15.79 23.99
C PRO A 92 -10.14 -14.66 24.37
N VAL A 93 -11.43 -14.88 24.07
CA VAL A 93 -12.54 -14.01 24.46
C VAL A 93 -13.59 -14.85 25.18
N ALA A 94 -14.12 -14.31 26.27
CA ALA A 94 -15.23 -14.96 26.97
C ALA A 94 -16.56 -14.65 26.26
N GLY A 95 -17.32 -15.69 25.88
CA GLY A 95 -18.61 -15.55 25.24
C GLY A 95 -18.56 -15.53 23.71
N GLU A 96 -19.44 -14.77 23.07
CA GLU A 96 -19.56 -14.72 21.61
C GLU A 96 -18.42 -13.90 20.99
N LEU A 97 -17.98 -14.33 19.80
CA LEU A 97 -16.98 -13.59 19.02
C LEU A 97 -17.64 -12.40 18.31
N PRO A 98 -16.88 -11.31 18.07
CA PRO A 98 -17.43 -10.12 17.42
C PRO A 98 -17.83 -10.41 15.97
N GLU A 99 -19.05 -10.02 15.60
CA GLU A 99 -19.58 -10.16 14.23
C GLU A 99 -19.16 -9.03 13.30
N THR A 100 -18.73 -7.89 13.85
CA THR A 100 -18.38 -6.71 13.06
C THR A 100 -16.90 -6.35 13.21
N PRO A 101 -16.26 -5.85 12.15
CA PRO A 101 -14.85 -5.45 12.20
C PRO A 101 -14.58 -4.22 13.09
N GLY A 102 -15.62 -3.46 13.44
CA GLY A 102 -15.54 -2.25 14.30
C GLY A 102 -15.71 -2.52 15.79
N ASP A 103 -15.90 -3.76 16.20
CA ASP A 103 -16.09 -4.10 17.61
C ASP A 103 -14.82 -3.85 18.44
N ALA A 104 -14.99 -3.31 19.65
CA ALA A 104 -13.88 -3.00 20.56
C ALA A 104 -13.10 -4.23 21.05
N ALA A 105 -13.68 -5.42 20.97
CA ALA A 105 -12.99 -6.67 21.33
C ALA A 105 -11.71 -6.86 20.51
N TRP A 106 -11.69 -6.38 19.25
CA TRP A 106 -10.53 -6.46 18.39
C TRP A 106 -9.32 -5.67 18.90
N ASP A 107 -9.52 -4.61 19.68
CA ASP A 107 -8.42 -3.80 20.21
C ASP A 107 -7.53 -4.59 21.18
N SER A 108 -8.05 -5.70 21.68
CA SER A 108 -7.33 -6.60 22.56
C SER A 108 -6.41 -7.59 21.83
N ALA A 109 -6.64 -7.85 20.54
CA ALA A 109 -5.87 -8.79 19.74
C ALA A 109 -4.63 -8.13 19.13
N ALA A 110 -3.47 -8.76 19.30
CA ALA A 110 -2.24 -8.26 18.70
C ALA A 110 -2.32 -8.32 17.15
N PRO A 111 -2.05 -7.22 16.45
CA PRO A 111 -2.00 -7.22 14.99
C PRO A 111 -0.73 -7.90 14.47
N MET A 112 -0.85 -8.55 13.33
CA MET A 112 0.28 -9.06 12.56
C MET A 112 0.18 -8.56 11.13
N ASP A 113 1.23 -7.92 10.64
CA ASP A 113 1.31 -7.42 9.26
C ASP A 113 1.87 -8.48 8.33
N VAL A 114 1.09 -8.80 7.30
CA VAL A 114 1.44 -9.77 6.25
C VAL A 114 1.64 -9.01 4.95
N ARG A 115 2.86 -9.05 4.41
CA ARG A 115 3.14 -8.50 3.08
C ARG A 115 2.61 -9.42 2.00
N LEU A 116 1.93 -8.82 1.02
CA LEU A 116 1.43 -9.54 -0.14
C LEU A 116 2.44 -9.43 -1.29
N ALA A 117 2.68 -10.54 -1.93
CA ALA A 117 3.45 -10.62 -3.17
C ALA A 117 2.51 -10.67 -4.38
N GLY A 118 3.03 -10.29 -5.55
CA GLY A 118 2.29 -10.49 -6.78
C GLY A 118 2.05 -11.96 -7.09
N GLN A 119 0.93 -12.27 -7.72
CA GLN A 119 0.65 -13.61 -8.23
C GLN A 119 1.47 -13.86 -9.52
N VAL A 120 2.41 -14.80 -9.43
CA VAL A 120 3.33 -15.11 -10.54
C VAL A 120 3.33 -16.59 -10.93
N VAL A 121 2.64 -17.43 -10.18
CA VAL A 121 2.68 -18.90 -10.34
C VAL A 121 1.73 -19.38 -11.43
N ALA A 122 0.53 -18.83 -11.51
CA ALA A 122 -0.48 -19.22 -12.48
C ALA A 122 -1.05 -18.01 -13.25
N PRO A 123 -1.46 -18.15 -14.51
CA PRO A 123 -2.19 -17.12 -15.22
C PRO A 123 -3.58 -16.83 -14.59
N PRO A 124 -4.05 -15.57 -14.62
CA PRO A 124 -3.33 -14.37 -15.03
C PRO A 124 -2.27 -13.97 -14.01
N ARG A 125 -1.07 -13.67 -14.48
CA ARG A 125 0.03 -13.23 -13.58
C ARG A 125 -0.10 -11.76 -13.27
N TRP A 126 -0.09 -11.42 -11.99
CA TRP A 126 -0.20 -10.05 -11.49
C TRP A 126 0.96 -9.73 -10.57
N GLN A 127 2.00 -9.11 -11.10
CA GLN A 127 3.26 -8.88 -10.38
C GLN A 127 3.20 -7.74 -9.36
N ASN A 128 2.28 -6.78 -9.55
CA ASN A 128 2.16 -5.62 -8.68
C ASN A 128 0.75 -5.59 -8.06
N PRO A 129 0.56 -6.18 -6.88
CA PRO A 129 -0.72 -6.17 -6.22
C PRO A 129 -1.15 -4.74 -5.89
N SER A 130 -2.44 -4.44 -6.01
CA SER A 130 -3.02 -3.16 -5.58
C SER A 130 -2.97 -3.02 -4.06
N ILE A 131 -3.15 -4.13 -3.35
CA ILE A 131 -3.02 -4.24 -1.90
C ILE A 131 -1.69 -4.93 -1.60
N GLU A 132 -0.80 -4.25 -0.89
CA GLU A 132 0.56 -4.71 -0.65
C GLU A 132 0.77 -5.30 0.74
N MET A 133 -0.19 -5.07 1.63
CA MET A 133 -0.14 -5.52 3.01
C MET A 133 -1.54 -5.73 3.56
N VAL A 134 -1.71 -6.76 4.35
CA VAL A 134 -2.91 -7.03 5.14
C VAL A 134 -2.49 -7.15 6.60
N THR A 135 -3.15 -6.41 7.47
CA THR A 135 -3.02 -6.58 8.92
C THR A 135 -4.06 -7.61 9.38
N VAL A 136 -3.61 -8.64 10.07
CA VAL A 136 -4.45 -9.75 10.55
C VAL A 136 -4.49 -9.73 12.08
N GLN A 137 -5.67 -9.90 12.64
CA GLN A 137 -5.89 -10.13 14.07
C GLN A 137 -6.77 -11.36 14.25
N ALA A 138 -6.62 -12.09 15.34
CA ALA A 138 -7.39 -13.29 15.62
C ALA A 138 -7.91 -13.30 17.06
N LEU A 139 -9.17 -13.71 17.21
CA LEU A 139 -9.84 -13.96 18.47
C LEU A 139 -10.42 -15.36 18.46
N PHE A 140 -10.49 -16.03 19.60
CA PHE A 140 -11.12 -17.34 19.70
C PHE A 140 -11.89 -17.47 21.01
N ASN A 141 -12.89 -18.35 21.01
CA ASN A 141 -13.58 -18.82 22.20
C ASN A 141 -13.48 -20.35 22.30
N GLU A 142 -14.33 -21.00 23.07
CA GLU A 142 -14.30 -22.45 23.24
C GLU A 142 -14.63 -23.24 21.98
N THR A 143 -15.37 -22.67 21.03
CA THR A 143 -15.91 -23.36 19.86
C THR A 143 -15.41 -22.79 18.55
N ASP A 144 -15.12 -21.50 18.49
CA ASP A 144 -14.92 -20.77 17.24
C ASP A 144 -13.65 -19.90 17.27
N ILE A 145 -13.18 -19.56 16.06
CA ILE A 145 -12.12 -18.58 15.83
C ILE A 145 -12.60 -17.55 14.81
N ALA A 146 -12.35 -16.28 15.08
CA ALA A 146 -12.63 -15.18 14.19
C ALA A 146 -11.34 -14.45 13.78
N PHE A 147 -11.29 -14.01 12.53
CA PHE A 147 -10.20 -13.22 11.99
C PHE A 147 -10.71 -11.87 11.52
N ARG A 148 -9.99 -10.79 11.91
CA ARG A 148 -10.14 -9.47 11.30
C ARG A 148 -8.99 -9.23 10.34
N LEU A 149 -9.32 -8.94 9.08
CA LEU A 149 -8.36 -8.53 8.07
C LEU A 149 -8.59 -7.07 7.75
N THR A 150 -7.52 -6.28 7.78
CA THR A 150 -7.55 -4.85 7.46
C THR A 150 -6.49 -4.54 6.42
N TRP A 151 -6.84 -3.79 5.40
CA TRP A 151 -5.92 -3.35 4.36
C TRP A 151 -6.25 -1.94 3.89
N ASP A 152 -5.26 -1.26 3.32
CA ASP A 152 -5.46 0.03 2.67
C ASP A 152 -6.02 -0.16 1.27
N ASP A 153 -7.22 0.37 1.04
CA ASP A 153 -7.81 0.44 -0.29
C ASP A 153 -7.83 1.91 -0.75
N PRO A 154 -6.99 2.29 -1.72
CA PRO A 154 -6.92 3.66 -2.21
C PRO A 154 -8.11 4.04 -3.09
N PHE A 155 -8.93 3.07 -3.52
CA PHE A 155 -10.04 3.29 -4.44
C PHE A 155 -11.34 2.75 -3.84
N LYS A 156 -12.36 3.60 -3.80
CA LYS A 156 -13.69 3.17 -3.39
C LYS A 156 -14.45 2.61 -4.60
N ASP A 157 -14.35 1.32 -4.80
CA ASP A 157 -15.12 0.60 -5.81
C ASP A 157 -16.52 0.28 -5.28
N VAL A 158 -17.49 1.14 -5.61
CA VAL A 158 -18.89 0.99 -5.15
C VAL A 158 -19.82 0.42 -6.22
N THR A 159 -19.31 0.28 -7.45
CA THR A 159 -20.07 -0.30 -8.57
C THR A 159 -19.52 -1.68 -8.86
N HIS A 160 -20.29 -2.69 -8.50
CA HIS A 160 -20.03 -4.05 -8.90
C HIS A 160 -20.75 -4.29 -10.24
N ASP A 161 -20.08 -3.93 -11.34
CA ASP A 161 -20.58 -4.24 -12.67
C ASP A 161 -20.22 -5.68 -13.01
N GLN A 162 -21.14 -6.59 -12.76
CA GLN A 162 -21.01 -7.99 -13.13
C GLN A 162 -21.01 -8.21 -14.65
N SER A 163 -21.30 -7.18 -15.44
CA SER A 163 -21.33 -7.27 -16.90
C SER A 163 -19.96 -7.18 -17.55
N GLN A 164 -18.95 -6.69 -16.83
CA GLN A 164 -17.58 -6.77 -17.28
C GLN A 164 -16.97 -8.11 -16.85
N ALA A 165 -17.25 -9.13 -17.64
CA ALA A 165 -16.43 -10.32 -17.60
C ALA A 165 -14.95 -9.87 -17.70
N PHE A 166 -14.12 -10.29 -16.76
CA PHE A 166 -12.71 -10.04 -16.76
C PHE A 166 -12.13 -10.44 -18.13
N ASP A 167 -11.78 -9.44 -18.94
CA ASP A 167 -11.11 -9.68 -20.20
C ASP A 167 -9.58 -9.58 -19.95
N PRO A 168 -8.88 -10.71 -19.95
CA PRO A 168 -7.44 -10.71 -19.74
C PRO A 168 -6.67 -9.92 -20.81
N THR A 169 -7.27 -9.65 -21.98
CA THR A 169 -6.64 -8.83 -23.02
C THR A 169 -6.67 -7.33 -22.71
N GLU A 170 -7.60 -6.88 -21.88
CA GLU A 170 -7.68 -5.49 -21.43
C GLU A 170 -6.56 -5.11 -20.45
N ILE A 171 -6.03 -6.07 -19.71
CA ILE A 171 -4.89 -5.84 -18.80
C ILE A 171 -3.66 -5.36 -19.55
N SER A 172 -3.45 -5.79 -20.77
CA SER A 172 -2.34 -5.35 -21.61
C SER A 172 -2.43 -3.87 -22.01
N LYS A 173 -3.63 -3.27 -21.94
CA LYS A 173 -3.88 -1.87 -22.30
C LYS A 173 -3.67 -0.91 -21.13
N VAL A 174 -3.73 -1.40 -19.90
CA VAL A 174 -3.45 -0.62 -18.70
C VAL A 174 -1.95 -0.60 -18.45
N GLY A 175 -1.28 0.19 -19.21
CA GLY A 175 0.10 0.60 -19.19
C GLY A 175 1.13 -0.21 -18.38
N GLY A 176 2.02 -0.85 -19.08
CA GLY A 176 3.26 -1.37 -18.52
C GLY A 176 3.24 -2.84 -18.09
N PHE A 177 2.14 -3.55 -18.26
CA PHE A 177 2.06 -5.00 -18.05
C PHE A 177 2.14 -5.75 -19.38
N ASN A 178 3.02 -5.28 -20.25
CA ASN A 178 3.30 -5.97 -21.48
C ASN A 178 3.86 -7.36 -21.22
N SER A 179 3.37 -8.30 -21.98
CA SER A 179 4.07 -9.51 -22.38
C SER A 179 4.02 -10.75 -21.51
N TYR A 180 3.17 -10.83 -20.50
CA TYR A 180 3.03 -12.10 -19.77
C TYR A 180 1.66 -12.78 -19.90
N VAL A 181 0.86 -12.32 -20.85
CA VAL A 181 -0.27 -13.07 -21.37
C VAL A 181 0.18 -13.68 -22.68
N GLU A 182 1.02 -14.70 -22.62
CA GLU A 182 1.12 -15.63 -23.74
C GLU A 182 -0.10 -16.54 -23.73
N ALA A 183 -0.70 -16.62 -24.91
CA ALA A 183 -1.85 -17.45 -25.22
C ALA A 183 -1.58 -18.94 -24.98
#